data_d9fed7233a0a3b6b191a47220a39cbe1
#
_entry.id   d9fed7233a0a3b6b191a47220a39cbe1
#
_cell.length_a   1.000
_cell.length_b   1.000
_cell.length_c   1.000
_cell.angle_alpha   90.00
_cell.angle_beta   90.00
_cell.angle_gamma   90.00
#
_symmetry.space_group_name_H-M   'P 1'
#
loop_
_entity.id
_entity.type
_entity.pdbx_description
1 polymer ?
#
loop_
_entity_poly.entity_id
_entity_poly.type
_entity_poly.pdbx_seq_one_letter_code
_entity_poly.pdbx_strand_id
1 'polypeptide(L)'
;MKKAILTATLAALSLLLIQSCQAPQAPVVAEIPLYEGSAPGSESWDWEEFRLDNPADGQTYLANVTTPTLLPFLPEPGKATGAAMIVCQGGGHQILSYSAEGTNVAAWLAERGVAAFVLKYRLIHFAKTPEEAFWYVLGLPEPAADQTDPEAARAHRAEAIAMSNDDGRAAVAWVRRHAADYGIDPDRIGIIGFSAGAGVTASVCFDHDAQSRPNLVAPIYGGSFPGEIPPDAAPLFVVAPELDQRPGLTGISLYTAWQQAKLPAELHYFAACEHGFGYKEDGAPVNDWITLLLHFMQKTGFAPEK
;
A
#
# COMPACT_ATOMS: atom_id res chain seq x y z
N MET A 1 36.26 11.80 66.32
CA MET A 1 35.58 10.61 65.78
C MET A 1 34.09 10.85 65.66
N LYS A 2 33.61 11.72 64.79
CA LYS A 2 32.18 11.95 64.48
C LYS A 2 32.04 12.70 63.12
N LYS A 3 32.65 12.16 62.02
CA LYS A 3 32.46 12.71 60.69
C LYS A 3 32.64 11.66 59.56
N ALA A 4 32.23 10.40 59.77
CA ALA A 4 32.40 9.34 58.80
C ALA A 4 31.18 8.39 58.64
N ILE A 5 29.95 8.81 58.99
CA ILE A 5 28.74 7.93 58.88
C ILE A 5 27.60 8.59 58.12
N LEU A 6 27.84 9.67 57.36
CA LEU A 6 26.74 10.37 56.65
C LEU A 6 26.88 10.38 55.13
N THR A 7 27.75 9.60 54.54
CA THR A 7 27.95 9.53 53.08
C THR A 7 27.65 8.17 52.45
N ALA A 8 27.14 7.20 53.16
CA ALA A 8 26.85 5.85 52.64
C ALA A 8 25.37 5.56 52.40
N THR A 9 24.45 6.49 52.69
CA THR A 9 22.97 6.22 52.61
C THR A 9 22.26 6.94 51.47
N LEU A 10 22.96 7.70 50.62
CA LEU A 10 22.36 8.36 49.45
C LEU A 10 22.69 7.71 48.10
N ALA A 11 23.51 6.68 48.06
CA ALA A 11 23.84 5.96 46.83
C ALA A 11 22.98 4.70 46.56
N ALA A 12 22.05 4.35 47.46
CA ALA A 12 21.21 3.14 47.34
C ALA A 12 19.77 3.42 46.91
N LEU A 13 19.38 4.69 46.62
CA LEU A 13 17.98 5.04 46.29
C LEU A 13 17.80 5.53 44.86
N SER A 14 18.79 5.46 43.98
CA SER A 14 18.71 5.88 42.59
C SER A 14 18.76 4.75 41.55
N LEU A 15 18.62 3.48 41.98
CA LEU A 15 18.63 2.32 41.06
C LEU A 15 17.29 1.57 40.98
N LEU A 16 16.21 2.17 41.39
CA LEU A 16 14.86 1.61 41.17
C LEU A 16 14.02 2.65 40.42
N LEU A 17 13.49 2.25 39.26
CA LEU A 17 12.52 2.93 38.41
C LEU A 17 13.08 3.48 37.08
N ILE A 18 13.74 2.64 36.29
CA ILE A 18 13.57 2.67 34.85
C ILE A 18 13.08 1.27 34.45
N GLN A 19 11.91 0.90 34.89
CA GLN A 19 11.08 -0.02 34.10
C GLN A 19 10.51 0.83 32.96
N SER A 20 11.20 0.76 31.80
CA SER A 20 10.62 1.21 30.56
C SER A 20 9.31 0.41 30.39
N CYS A 21 8.16 1.08 30.48
CA CYS A 21 6.94 0.57 29.89
C CYS A 21 7.23 0.43 28.37
N GLN A 22 7.77 -0.72 27.96
CA GLN A 22 7.63 -1.13 26.57
C GLN A 22 6.13 -1.33 26.37
N ALA A 23 5.54 -0.45 25.57
CA ALA A 23 4.20 -0.70 25.05
C ALA A 23 4.18 -2.14 24.50
N PRO A 24 3.10 -2.92 24.74
CA PRO A 24 3.01 -4.25 24.18
C PRO A 24 3.22 -4.13 22.68
N GLN A 25 4.30 -4.73 22.17
CA GLN A 25 4.49 -4.86 20.74
C GLN A 25 3.30 -5.65 20.23
N ALA A 26 2.53 -5.06 19.31
CA ALA A 26 1.48 -5.78 18.60
C ALA A 26 2.09 -7.09 18.07
N PRO A 27 1.37 -8.22 18.10
CA PRO A 27 1.88 -9.47 17.59
C PRO A 27 2.36 -9.23 16.16
N VAL A 28 3.61 -9.58 15.87
CA VAL A 28 4.17 -9.52 14.52
C VAL A 28 3.37 -10.54 13.71
N VAL A 29 2.39 -10.05 12.95
CA VAL A 29 1.65 -10.89 12.02
C VAL A 29 2.61 -11.28 10.92
N ALA A 30 2.80 -12.59 10.69
CA ALA A 30 3.71 -13.06 9.65
C ALA A 30 3.19 -12.68 8.26
N GLU A 31 4.10 -12.26 7.38
CA GLU A 31 3.78 -12.12 5.96
C GLU A 31 3.39 -13.47 5.37
N ILE A 32 2.38 -13.46 4.52
CA ILE A 32 1.81 -14.64 3.87
C ILE A 32 2.36 -14.68 2.44
N PRO A 33 3.08 -15.74 2.02
CA PRO A 33 3.49 -15.89 0.65
C PRO A 33 2.28 -15.86 -0.30
N LEU A 34 2.36 -15.07 -1.38
CA LEU A 34 1.26 -14.94 -2.34
C LEU A 34 1.13 -16.17 -3.24
N TYR A 35 2.25 -16.86 -3.49
CA TYR A 35 2.33 -18.04 -4.31
C TYR A 35 2.90 -19.24 -3.54
N GLU A 36 2.50 -20.45 -3.93
CA GLU A 36 3.12 -21.69 -3.45
C GLU A 36 4.46 -21.89 -4.20
N GLY A 37 5.57 -21.45 -3.60
CA GLY A 37 6.90 -21.48 -4.22
C GLY A 37 7.27 -20.16 -4.90
N SER A 38 8.12 -20.22 -5.94
CA SER A 38 8.55 -19.02 -6.67
C SER A 38 7.39 -18.40 -7.44
N ALA A 39 7.34 -17.07 -7.48
CA ALA A 39 6.33 -16.36 -8.25
C ALA A 39 6.55 -16.59 -9.76
N PRO A 40 5.47 -16.83 -10.54
CA PRO A 40 5.60 -17.11 -11.97
C PRO A 40 6.30 -15.99 -12.74
N GLY A 41 7.28 -16.36 -13.56
CA GLY A 41 8.07 -15.42 -14.39
C GLY A 41 9.26 -14.78 -13.68
N SER A 42 9.46 -15.01 -12.39
CA SER A 42 10.61 -14.51 -11.62
C SER A 42 11.39 -15.64 -10.91
N GLU A 43 11.28 -16.88 -11.38
CA GLU A 43 11.91 -18.05 -10.78
C GLU A 43 13.46 -17.97 -10.79
N SER A 44 14.01 -17.20 -11.72
CA SER A 44 15.46 -16.99 -11.85
C SER A 44 15.95 -15.73 -11.15
N TRP A 45 15.09 -14.99 -10.48
CA TRP A 45 15.48 -13.76 -9.77
C TRP A 45 16.23 -14.13 -8.49
N ASP A 46 17.49 -13.72 -8.38
CA ASP A 46 18.42 -14.09 -7.31
C ASP A 46 19.00 -12.90 -6.57
N TRP A 47 18.53 -11.68 -6.85
CA TRP A 47 19.00 -10.49 -6.15
C TRP A 47 18.33 -10.30 -4.79
N GLU A 48 18.97 -9.51 -3.95
CA GLU A 48 18.52 -9.22 -2.59
C GLU A 48 17.44 -8.14 -2.57
N GLU A 49 16.41 -8.37 -1.75
CA GLU A 49 15.40 -7.36 -1.39
C GLU A 49 15.95 -6.44 -0.31
N PHE A 50 15.69 -5.14 -0.42
CA PHE A 50 16.13 -4.15 0.56
C PHE A 50 14.97 -3.57 1.35
N ARG A 51 15.14 -3.50 2.68
CA ARG A 51 14.33 -2.68 3.57
C ARG A 51 15.12 -1.42 3.92
N LEU A 52 14.50 -0.25 3.68
CA LEU A 52 15.12 1.06 3.84
C LEU A 52 14.29 1.86 4.86
N ASP A 53 14.81 2.06 6.05
CA ASP A 53 14.18 2.89 7.06
C ASP A 53 14.78 4.30 7.00
N ASN A 54 13.98 5.30 6.62
CA ASN A 54 14.43 6.69 6.48
C ASN A 54 14.28 7.44 7.81
N PRO A 55 15.38 7.81 8.47
CA PRO A 55 15.31 8.50 9.77
C PRO A 55 14.83 9.96 9.66
N ALA A 56 14.81 10.53 8.45
CA ALA A 56 14.39 11.92 8.27
C ALA A 56 12.86 12.10 8.30
N ASP A 57 12.11 11.11 7.83
CA ASP A 57 10.64 11.14 7.79
C ASP A 57 9.98 9.98 8.57
N GLY A 58 10.79 9.07 9.13
CA GLY A 58 10.33 7.89 9.86
C GLY A 58 9.62 6.85 8.97
N GLN A 59 9.73 6.95 7.65
CA GLN A 59 9.08 6.03 6.73
C GLN A 59 9.97 4.83 6.40
N THR A 60 9.33 3.71 6.13
CA THR A 60 9.95 2.50 5.59
C THR A 60 9.63 2.37 4.11
N TYR A 61 10.65 2.00 3.34
CA TYR A 61 10.53 1.65 1.92
C TYR A 61 11.10 0.26 1.68
N LEU A 62 10.57 -0.44 0.66
CA LEU A 62 11.13 -1.72 0.20
C LEU A 62 11.62 -1.54 -1.24
N ALA A 63 12.70 -2.19 -1.61
CA ALA A 63 13.27 -2.15 -2.95
C ALA A 63 13.61 -3.55 -3.44
N ASN A 64 13.74 -3.73 -4.77
CA ASN A 64 14.13 -4.98 -5.41
C ASN A 64 13.27 -6.20 -5.00
N VAL A 65 11.99 -6.03 -4.77
CA VAL A 65 11.12 -7.12 -4.32
C VAL A 65 11.06 -8.23 -5.35
N THR A 66 11.39 -9.45 -4.92
CA THR A 66 11.36 -10.69 -5.71
C THR A 66 10.24 -11.62 -5.30
N THR A 67 9.91 -11.61 -4.00
CA THR A 67 8.96 -12.54 -3.39
C THR A 67 7.71 -11.80 -2.94
N PRO A 68 6.60 -11.90 -3.70
CA PRO A 68 5.36 -11.22 -3.32
C PRO A 68 4.70 -11.85 -2.10
N THR A 69 4.26 -10.99 -1.17
CA THR A 69 3.61 -11.39 0.07
C THR A 69 2.41 -10.51 0.40
N LEU A 70 1.55 -10.99 1.28
CA LEU A 70 0.47 -10.22 1.90
C LEU A 70 0.75 -10.06 3.39
N LEU A 71 0.74 -8.82 3.89
CA LEU A 71 0.77 -8.55 5.33
C LEU A 71 -0.65 -8.19 5.79
N PRO A 72 -1.32 -9.06 6.58
CA PRO A 72 -2.69 -8.81 7.03
C PRO A 72 -2.74 -7.84 8.21
N PHE A 73 -3.73 -6.94 8.16
CA PHE A 73 -4.20 -6.09 9.24
C PHE A 73 -5.67 -6.41 9.47
N LEU A 74 -5.98 -7.02 10.60
CA LEU A 74 -7.33 -7.51 10.87
C LEU A 74 -8.02 -6.64 11.92
N PRO A 75 -9.32 -6.39 11.77
CA PRO A 75 -10.10 -5.71 12.78
C PRO A 75 -10.08 -6.47 14.13
N GLU A 76 -10.23 -5.73 15.22
CA GLU A 76 -10.45 -6.34 16.54
C GLU A 76 -11.68 -7.27 16.53
N PRO A 77 -11.66 -8.34 17.35
CA PRO A 77 -12.80 -9.24 17.46
C PRO A 77 -14.12 -8.48 17.73
N GLY A 78 -15.13 -8.76 16.92
CA GLY A 78 -16.44 -8.12 17.01
C GLY A 78 -16.59 -6.79 16.25
N LYS A 79 -15.51 -6.21 15.72
CA LYS A 79 -15.56 -4.98 14.91
C LYS A 79 -15.58 -5.23 13.40
N ALA A 80 -15.23 -6.44 12.93
CA ALA A 80 -15.13 -6.74 11.50
C ALA A 80 -16.46 -6.50 10.77
N THR A 81 -16.44 -5.73 9.68
CA THR A 81 -17.59 -5.46 8.79
C THR A 81 -17.83 -6.58 7.77
N GLY A 82 -16.86 -7.47 7.60
CA GLY A 82 -16.80 -8.46 6.52
C GLY A 82 -16.14 -7.93 5.24
N ALA A 83 -15.82 -6.63 5.16
CA ALA A 83 -15.10 -6.06 4.02
C ALA A 83 -13.59 -6.23 4.15
N ALA A 84 -12.89 -6.34 3.00
CA ALA A 84 -11.44 -6.37 2.93
C ALA A 84 -10.89 -5.49 1.80
N MET A 85 -9.69 -4.90 2.00
CA MET A 85 -8.98 -4.12 0.99
C MET A 85 -7.58 -4.67 0.77
N ILE A 86 -7.21 -4.88 -0.49
CA ILE A 86 -5.80 -5.05 -0.90
C ILE A 86 -5.19 -3.65 -1.02
N VAL A 87 -4.02 -3.42 -0.41
CA VAL A 87 -3.33 -2.12 -0.40
C VAL A 87 -2.04 -2.22 -1.21
N CYS A 88 -1.97 -1.47 -2.33
CA CYS A 88 -0.86 -1.46 -3.28
C CYS A 88 -0.12 -0.11 -3.21
N GLN A 89 1.08 -0.10 -2.67
CA GLN A 89 1.88 1.11 -2.50
C GLN A 89 2.40 1.65 -3.83
N GLY A 90 2.75 2.93 -3.86
CA GLY A 90 3.50 3.57 -4.95
C GLY A 90 5.01 3.45 -4.78
N GLY A 91 5.72 4.14 -5.64
CA GLY A 91 7.18 4.18 -5.68
C GLY A 91 7.76 3.85 -7.06
N GLY A 92 7.02 4.13 -8.14
CA GLY A 92 7.50 4.03 -9.52
C GLY A 92 7.81 2.61 -10.01
N HIS A 93 7.34 1.56 -9.34
CA HIS A 93 7.73 0.15 -9.50
C HIS A 93 9.22 -0.13 -9.20
N GLN A 94 9.93 0.80 -8.57
CA GLN A 94 11.31 0.66 -8.13
C GLN A 94 11.39 0.42 -6.63
N ILE A 95 10.52 1.11 -5.87
CA ILE A 95 10.36 0.93 -4.43
C ILE A 95 8.88 0.74 -4.08
N LEU A 96 8.61 0.33 -2.83
CA LEU A 96 7.29 0.43 -2.20
C LEU A 96 7.38 1.46 -1.07
N SER A 97 6.51 2.48 -1.08
CA SER A 97 6.30 3.42 0.03
C SER A 97 5.53 2.69 1.16
N TYR A 98 6.25 1.81 1.86
CA TYR A 98 5.67 0.74 2.66
C TYR A 98 4.89 1.23 3.88
N SER A 99 5.33 2.33 4.50
CA SER A 99 4.61 2.90 5.64
C SER A 99 3.44 3.77 5.20
N ALA A 100 3.69 4.90 4.54
CA ALA A 100 2.68 5.92 4.27
C ALA A 100 1.56 5.47 3.31
N GLU A 101 1.86 4.57 2.38
CA GLU A 101 0.93 4.07 1.37
C GLU A 101 0.55 2.59 1.58
N GLY A 102 1.08 1.97 2.64
CA GLY A 102 0.86 0.57 2.98
C GLY A 102 0.34 0.40 4.39
N THR A 103 1.25 0.22 5.36
CA THR A 103 0.91 -0.19 6.72
C THR A 103 0.05 0.84 7.47
N ASN A 104 0.26 2.14 7.27
CA ASN A 104 -0.56 3.17 7.92
C ASN A 104 -2.01 3.14 7.43
N VAL A 105 -2.20 2.99 6.11
CA VAL A 105 -3.53 2.84 5.50
C VAL A 105 -4.22 1.58 5.98
N ALA A 106 -3.49 0.46 6.01
CA ALA A 106 -4.03 -0.83 6.44
C ALA A 106 -4.42 -0.82 7.92
N ALA A 107 -3.61 -0.24 8.80
CA ALA A 107 -3.91 -0.09 10.22
C ALA A 107 -5.17 0.77 10.42
N TRP A 108 -5.26 1.90 9.73
CA TRP A 108 -6.41 2.80 9.81
C TRP A 108 -7.73 2.12 9.39
N LEU A 109 -7.70 1.31 8.32
CA LEU A 109 -8.85 0.54 7.85
C LEU A 109 -9.24 -0.55 8.84
N ALA A 110 -8.26 -1.29 9.39
CA ALA A 110 -8.51 -2.36 10.37
C ALA A 110 -9.16 -1.84 11.66
N GLU A 111 -8.72 -0.69 12.17
CA GLU A 111 -9.33 -0.02 13.33
C GLU A 111 -10.82 0.30 13.10
N ARG A 112 -11.23 0.48 11.83
CA ARG A 112 -12.60 0.82 11.42
C ARG A 112 -13.40 -0.37 10.89
N GLY A 113 -12.89 -1.58 11.14
CA GLY A 113 -13.60 -2.82 10.86
C GLY A 113 -13.42 -3.36 9.43
N VAL A 114 -12.56 -2.77 8.62
CA VAL A 114 -12.23 -3.26 7.28
C VAL A 114 -10.90 -4.01 7.35
N ALA A 115 -10.88 -5.31 7.06
CA ALA A 115 -9.63 -6.05 6.96
C ALA A 115 -8.78 -5.46 5.82
N ALA A 116 -7.46 -5.39 6.00
CA ALA A 116 -6.58 -4.89 4.97
C ALA A 116 -5.38 -5.83 4.80
N PHE A 117 -4.95 -6.01 3.56
CA PHE A 117 -3.82 -6.83 3.19
C PHE A 117 -2.84 -5.97 2.39
N VAL A 118 -1.70 -5.63 2.99
CA VAL A 118 -0.65 -4.87 2.33
C VAL A 118 0.07 -5.81 1.37
N LEU A 119 -0.01 -5.53 0.08
CA LEU A 119 0.63 -6.33 -0.96
C LEU A 119 2.05 -5.86 -1.19
N LYS A 120 3.04 -6.66 -0.84
CA LYS A 120 4.42 -6.51 -1.31
C LYS A 120 4.49 -7.15 -2.70
N TYR A 121 4.33 -6.36 -3.76
CA TYR A 121 4.38 -6.84 -5.15
C TYR A 121 5.78 -6.72 -5.72
N ARG A 122 6.09 -7.51 -6.78
CA ARG A 122 7.39 -7.54 -7.45
C ARG A 122 7.76 -6.19 -8.05
N LEU A 123 9.04 -5.84 -7.95
CA LEU A 123 9.59 -4.58 -8.39
C LEU A 123 10.66 -4.77 -9.47
N ILE A 124 10.92 -3.69 -10.19
CA ILE A 124 12.06 -3.57 -11.09
C ILE A 124 13.34 -3.68 -10.27
N HIS A 125 14.27 -4.56 -10.66
CA HIS A 125 15.61 -4.57 -10.13
C HIS A 125 16.38 -3.34 -10.63
N PHE A 126 16.76 -2.43 -9.75
CA PHE A 126 17.43 -1.18 -10.13
C PHE A 126 18.64 -0.84 -9.28
N ALA A 127 18.72 -1.33 -8.05
CA ALA A 127 19.77 -1.00 -7.10
C ALA A 127 20.60 -2.24 -6.76
N LYS A 128 21.93 -2.11 -6.73
CA LYS A 128 22.86 -3.17 -6.35
C LYS A 128 23.13 -3.17 -4.85
N THR A 129 22.93 -2.04 -4.18
CA THR A 129 23.14 -1.87 -2.74
C THR A 129 21.97 -1.12 -2.09
N PRO A 130 21.78 -1.25 -0.77
CA PRO A 130 20.78 -0.46 -0.05
C PRO A 130 20.99 1.05 -0.17
N GLU A 131 22.25 1.51 -0.25
CA GLU A 131 22.60 2.92 -0.41
C GLU A 131 22.11 3.47 -1.76
N GLU A 132 22.33 2.72 -2.85
CA GLU A 132 21.81 3.09 -4.18
C GLU A 132 20.29 3.17 -4.17
N ALA A 133 19.60 2.21 -3.57
CA ALA A 133 18.16 2.24 -3.42
C ALA A 133 17.70 3.45 -2.59
N PHE A 134 18.45 3.82 -1.57
CA PHE A 134 18.12 4.96 -0.71
C PHE A 134 18.29 6.31 -1.44
N TRP A 135 19.20 6.42 -2.41
CA TRP A 135 19.32 7.62 -3.24
C TRP A 135 18.04 7.90 -4.02
N TYR A 136 17.39 6.86 -4.54
CA TYR A 136 16.08 7.00 -5.19
C TYR A 136 15.03 7.54 -4.23
N VAL A 137 14.98 7.01 -2.99
CA VAL A 137 14.06 7.49 -1.94
C VAL A 137 14.27 8.97 -1.63
N LEU A 138 15.52 9.44 -1.67
CA LEU A 138 15.87 10.84 -1.44
C LEU A 138 15.67 11.75 -2.65
N GLY A 139 15.25 11.23 -3.81
CA GLY A 139 15.15 11.98 -5.06
C GLY A 139 16.51 12.45 -5.59
N LEU A 140 17.60 11.81 -5.19
CA LEU A 140 18.94 12.09 -5.70
C LEU A 140 19.14 11.41 -7.06
N PRO A 141 20.04 11.96 -7.92
CA PRO A 141 20.38 11.31 -9.17
C PRO A 141 20.86 9.87 -8.91
N GLU A 142 20.23 8.92 -9.58
CA GLU A 142 20.72 7.53 -9.55
C GLU A 142 22.17 7.50 -10.04
N PRO A 143 23.05 6.66 -9.44
CA PRO A 143 24.32 6.32 -10.05
C PRO A 143 23.98 5.84 -11.45
N ALA A 144 24.66 6.35 -12.47
CA ALA A 144 24.38 6.02 -13.86
C ALA A 144 24.23 4.49 -13.98
N ALA A 145 22.99 4.01 -13.93
CA ALA A 145 22.70 2.63 -14.27
C ALA A 145 23.33 2.43 -15.65
N ASP A 146 23.94 1.27 -15.86
CA ASP A 146 24.53 0.92 -17.15
C ASP A 146 23.38 0.86 -18.19
N GLN A 147 22.86 2.03 -18.58
CA GLN A 147 21.78 2.22 -19.54
C GLN A 147 22.35 2.20 -20.95
N THR A 148 23.18 1.20 -21.23
CA THR A 148 23.78 1.04 -22.56
C THR A 148 22.75 0.71 -23.62
N ASP A 149 21.56 0.20 -23.23
CA ASP A 149 20.45 -0.10 -24.13
C ASP A 149 19.09 0.41 -23.58
N PRO A 150 18.59 1.56 -24.05
CA PRO A 150 17.30 2.08 -23.60
C PRO A 150 16.10 1.22 -23.98
N GLU A 151 16.20 0.40 -25.03
CA GLU A 151 15.12 -0.50 -25.45
C GLU A 151 15.02 -1.71 -24.51
N ALA A 152 16.15 -2.32 -24.17
CA ALA A 152 16.20 -3.38 -23.18
C ALA A 152 15.72 -2.91 -21.80
N ALA A 153 16.08 -1.70 -21.38
CA ALA A 153 15.61 -1.11 -20.13
C ALA A 153 14.06 -0.91 -20.12
N ARG A 154 13.49 -0.45 -21.24
CA ARG A 154 12.03 -0.33 -21.39
C ARG A 154 11.33 -1.69 -21.35
N ALA A 155 11.88 -2.70 -22.03
CA ALA A 155 11.34 -4.05 -22.05
C ALA A 155 11.34 -4.64 -20.64
N HIS A 156 12.45 -4.56 -19.92
CA HIS A 156 12.55 -5.03 -18.52
C HIS A 156 11.57 -4.32 -17.60
N ARG A 157 11.42 -3.00 -17.75
CA ARG A 157 10.42 -2.24 -16.99
C ARG A 157 8.99 -2.70 -17.29
N ALA A 158 8.65 -2.91 -18.56
CA ALA A 158 7.32 -3.36 -18.95
C ALA A 158 7.00 -4.76 -18.40
N GLU A 159 7.99 -5.67 -18.42
CA GLU A 159 7.88 -7.00 -17.84
C GLU A 159 7.62 -6.96 -16.33
N ALA A 160 8.42 -6.21 -15.58
CA ALA A 160 8.23 -6.05 -14.13
C ALA A 160 6.87 -5.42 -13.78
N ILE A 161 6.38 -4.46 -14.57
CA ILE A 161 5.04 -3.89 -14.40
C ILE A 161 3.97 -4.96 -14.67
N ALA A 162 4.12 -5.80 -15.69
CA ALA A 162 3.18 -6.88 -15.95
C ALA A 162 3.13 -7.88 -14.77
N MET A 163 4.30 -8.25 -14.23
CA MET A 163 4.37 -9.13 -13.05
C MET A 163 3.73 -8.50 -11.81
N SER A 164 3.93 -7.20 -11.55
CA SER A 164 3.27 -6.52 -10.43
C SER A 164 1.74 -6.46 -10.59
N ASN A 165 1.24 -6.37 -11.83
CA ASN A 165 -0.19 -6.46 -12.13
C ASN A 165 -0.73 -7.87 -11.89
N ASP A 166 0.04 -8.91 -12.24
CA ASP A 166 -0.30 -10.31 -11.92
C ASP A 166 -0.37 -10.54 -10.41
N ASP A 167 0.56 -9.98 -9.66
CA ASP A 167 0.55 -10.02 -8.19
C ASP A 167 -0.70 -9.36 -7.61
N GLY A 168 -1.15 -8.24 -8.18
CA GLY A 168 -2.40 -7.59 -7.81
C GLY A 168 -3.63 -8.48 -8.02
N ARG A 169 -3.73 -9.14 -9.17
CA ARG A 169 -4.80 -10.13 -9.47
C ARG A 169 -4.73 -11.32 -8.52
N ALA A 170 -3.54 -11.86 -8.32
CA ALA A 170 -3.31 -12.99 -7.43
C ALA A 170 -3.69 -12.65 -5.97
N ALA A 171 -3.43 -11.42 -5.51
CA ALA A 171 -3.77 -10.95 -4.17
C ALA A 171 -5.29 -10.93 -3.94
N VAL A 172 -6.07 -10.36 -4.86
CA VAL A 172 -7.54 -10.36 -4.77
C VAL A 172 -8.06 -11.80 -4.78
N ALA A 173 -7.57 -12.65 -5.68
CA ALA A 173 -7.96 -14.04 -5.78
C ALA A 173 -7.57 -14.84 -4.52
N TRP A 174 -6.40 -14.57 -3.93
CA TRP A 174 -5.94 -15.22 -2.70
C TRP A 174 -6.87 -14.89 -1.53
N VAL A 175 -7.15 -13.59 -1.30
CA VAL A 175 -8.03 -13.16 -0.21
C VAL A 175 -9.44 -13.73 -0.39
N ARG A 176 -9.95 -13.80 -1.62
CA ARG A 176 -11.26 -14.40 -1.91
C ARG A 176 -11.31 -15.88 -1.58
N ARG A 177 -10.28 -16.65 -1.94
CA ARG A 177 -10.21 -18.09 -1.60
C ARG A 177 -10.14 -18.36 -0.10
N HIS A 178 -9.53 -17.44 0.66
CA HIS A 178 -9.34 -17.54 2.11
C HIS A 178 -10.30 -16.67 2.92
N ALA A 179 -11.34 -16.12 2.29
CA ALA A 179 -12.24 -15.16 2.92
C ALA A 179 -12.87 -15.70 4.22
N ALA A 180 -13.26 -16.97 4.23
CA ALA A 180 -13.84 -17.62 5.40
C ALA A 180 -12.88 -17.69 6.59
N ASP A 181 -11.57 -17.88 6.35
CA ASP A 181 -10.54 -18.00 7.41
C ASP A 181 -10.36 -16.67 8.15
N TYR A 182 -10.67 -15.54 7.48
CA TYR A 182 -10.54 -14.18 8.02
C TYR A 182 -11.88 -13.51 8.35
N GLY A 183 -13.01 -14.23 8.21
CA GLY A 183 -14.34 -13.67 8.45
C GLY A 183 -14.72 -12.57 7.43
N ILE A 184 -14.21 -12.68 6.21
CA ILE A 184 -14.44 -11.78 5.08
C ILE A 184 -15.58 -12.32 4.22
N ASP A 185 -16.42 -11.42 3.72
CA ASP A 185 -17.39 -11.70 2.67
C ASP A 185 -16.67 -11.71 1.31
N PRO A 186 -16.65 -12.83 0.55
CA PRO A 186 -15.96 -12.92 -0.72
C PRO A 186 -16.46 -11.92 -1.78
N ASP A 187 -17.64 -11.35 -1.59
CA ASP A 187 -18.22 -10.31 -2.46
C ASP A 187 -17.94 -8.88 -1.97
N ARG A 188 -17.05 -8.73 -0.95
CA ARG A 188 -16.64 -7.44 -0.37
C ARG A 188 -15.12 -7.31 -0.28
N ILE A 189 -14.42 -7.62 -1.38
CA ILE A 189 -12.97 -7.49 -1.51
C ILE A 189 -12.65 -6.39 -2.51
N GLY A 190 -12.06 -5.31 -2.03
CA GLY A 190 -11.64 -4.17 -2.84
C GLY A 190 -10.13 -4.10 -3.01
N ILE A 191 -9.70 -3.16 -3.84
CA ILE A 191 -8.29 -2.85 -4.07
C ILE A 191 -8.08 -1.34 -4.08
N ILE A 192 -7.08 -0.88 -3.33
CA ILE A 192 -6.63 0.51 -3.29
C ILE A 192 -5.16 0.56 -3.67
N GLY A 193 -4.77 1.57 -4.42
CA GLY A 193 -3.37 1.73 -4.77
C GLY A 193 -2.98 3.17 -5.00
N PHE A 194 -1.69 3.44 -4.83
CA PHE A 194 -1.09 4.76 -4.82
C PHE A 194 -0.07 4.89 -5.96
N SER A 195 -0.11 5.95 -6.76
CA SER A 195 0.89 6.18 -7.80
C SER A 195 1.09 4.96 -8.73
N ALA A 196 2.24 4.29 -8.68
CA ALA A 196 2.49 3.04 -9.39
C ALA A 196 1.52 1.92 -8.95
N GLY A 197 1.22 1.82 -7.65
CA GLY A 197 0.22 0.89 -7.12
C GLY A 197 -1.21 1.20 -7.59
N ALA A 198 -1.52 2.47 -7.91
CA ALA A 198 -2.77 2.81 -8.59
C ALA A 198 -2.80 2.27 -10.02
N GLY A 199 -1.63 2.12 -10.65
CA GLY A 199 -1.47 1.40 -11.93
C GLY A 199 -1.85 -0.09 -11.79
N VAL A 200 -1.35 -0.76 -10.75
CA VAL A 200 -1.73 -2.15 -10.40
C VAL A 200 -3.23 -2.23 -10.15
N THR A 201 -3.78 -1.32 -9.34
CA THR A 201 -5.23 -1.24 -9.04
C THR A 201 -6.07 -1.08 -10.30
N ALA A 202 -5.67 -0.20 -11.21
CA ALA A 202 -6.34 -0.01 -12.49
C ALA A 202 -6.23 -1.26 -13.36
N SER A 203 -5.05 -1.90 -13.44
CA SER A 203 -4.86 -3.13 -14.19
C SER A 203 -5.81 -4.23 -13.71
N VAL A 204 -5.93 -4.44 -12.40
CA VAL A 204 -6.86 -5.42 -11.82
C VAL A 204 -8.32 -5.06 -12.11
N CYS A 205 -8.66 -3.76 -12.15
CA CYS A 205 -9.99 -3.31 -12.49
C CYS A 205 -10.39 -3.64 -13.94
N PHE A 206 -9.45 -3.49 -14.88
CA PHE A 206 -9.73 -3.63 -16.31
C PHE A 206 -9.42 -5.03 -16.87
N ASP A 207 -8.58 -5.80 -16.19
CA ASP A 207 -8.14 -7.13 -16.59
C ASP A 207 -8.24 -8.08 -15.39
N HIS A 208 -9.37 -8.76 -15.26
CA HIS A 208 -9.66 -9.70 -14.18
C HIS A 208 -10.52 -10.88 -14.66
N ASP A 209 -10.50 -11.94 -13.89
CA ASP A 209 -11.45 -13.03 -13.96
C ASP A 209 -12.42 -13.01 -12.76
N ALA A 210 -13.29 -13.97 -12.65
CA ALA A 210 -14.25 -14.07 -11.56
C ALA A 210 -13.59 -14.17 -10.16
N GLN A 211 -12.36 -14.69 -10.06
CA GLN A 211 -11.64 -14.83 -8.80
C GLN A 211 -10.88 -13.56 -8.43
N SER A 212 -10.34 -12.86 -9.40
CA SER A 212 -9.54 -11.64 -9.22
C SER A 212 -10.35 -10.35 -9.36
N ARG A 213 -11.66 -10.42 -9.68
CA ARG A 213 -12.53 -9.25 -9.81
C ARG A 213 -12.66 -8.50 -8.49
N PRO A 214 -12.29 -7.21 -8.42
CA PRO A 214 -12.50 -6.41 -7.21
C PRO A 214 -13.98 -5.98 -7.07
N ASN A 215 -14.44 -5.78 -5.84
CA ASN A 215 -15.79 -5.29 -5.54
C ASN A 215 -15.82 -3.79 -5.20
N LEU A 216 -14.64 -3.15 -5.07
CA LEU A 216 -14.41 -1.72 -4.96
C LEU A 216 -13.00 -1.40 -5.46
N VAL A 217 -12.84 -0.30 -6.19
CA VAL A 217 -11.56 0.12 -6.78
C VAL A 217 -11.25 1.55 -6.37
N ALA A 218 -10.05 1.78 -5.82
CA ALA A 218 -9.65 3.08 -5.30
C ALA A 218 -8.24 3.50 -5.78
N PRO A 219 -8.08 4.02 -7.01
CA PRO A 219 -6.81 4.59 -7.45
C PRO A 219 -6.59 5.98 -6.84
N ILE A 220 -5.46 6.15 -6.14
CA ILE A 220 -5.05 7.38 -5.48
C ILE A 220 -3.85 7.97 -6.25
N TYR A 221 -3.96 9.20 -6.71
CA TYR A 221 -2.98 9.93 -7.55
C TYR A 221 -2.26 9.07 -8.60
N GLY A 222 -3.02 8.26 -9.33
CA GLY A 222 -2.45 7.40 -10.37
C GLY A 222 -3.51 6.62 -11.13
N GLY A 223 -3.08 5.52 -11.71
CA GLY A 223 -3.92 4.65 -12.51
C GLY A 223 -3.74 4.86 -14.01
N SER A 224 -4.53 4.13 -14.78
CA SER A 224 -4.62 4.24 -16.24
C SER A 224 -6.06 4.01 -16.68
N PHE A 225 -6.42 4.58 -17.81
CA PHE A 225 -7.74 4.35 -18.41
C PHE A 225 -7.57 3.84 -19.85
N PRO A 226 -7.81 2.55 -20.12
CA PRO A 226 -7.62 1.97 -21.43
C PRO A 226 -8.72 2.31 -22.45
N GLY A 227 -9.78 3.03 -22.04
CA GLY A 227 -10.83 3.52 -22.92
C GLY A 227 -12.16 2.81 -22.80
N GLU A 228 -12.21 1.57 -22.34
CA GLU A 228 -13.46 0.82 -22.15
C GLU A 228 -13.59 0.36 -20.71
N ILE A 229 -14.82 0.48 -20.17
CA ILE A 229 -15.15 0.02 -18.82
C ILE A 229 -15.63 -1.43 -18.90
N PRO A 230 -15.11 -2.36 -18.08
CA PRO A 230 -15.63 -3.72 -18.00
C PRO A 230 -17.14 -3.72 -17.67
N PRO A 231 -17.92 -4.65 -18.24
CA PRO A 231 -19.37 -4.69 -18.01
C PRO A 231 -19.77 -4.96 -16.56
N ASP A 232 -18.86 -5.51 -15.78
CA ASP A 232 -18.98 -5.83 -14.36
C ASP A 232 -18.08 -4.96 -13.47
N ALA A 233 -17.71 -3.76 -13.94
CA ALA A 233 -16.86 -2.83 -13.22
C ALA A 233 -17.42 -2.47 -11.84
N ALA A 234 -16.55 -2.47 -10.86
CA ALA A 234 -16.85 -2.16 -9.47
C ALA A 234 -17.07 -0.65 -9.23
N PRO A 235 -17.70 -0.23 -8.11
CA PRO A 235 -17.69 1.16 -7.66
C PRO A 235 -16.27 1.73 -7.60
N LEU A 236 -16.13 3.00 -8.00
CA LEU A 236 -14.84 3.68 -8.15
C LEU A 236 -14.71 4.86 -7.18
N PHE A 237 -13.64 4.89 -6.41
CA PHE A 237 -13.26 6.03 -5.57
C PHE A 237 -11.92 6.58 -6.03
N VAL A 238 -11.85 7.84 -6.43
CA VAL A 238 -10.63 8.47 -6.97
C VAL A 238 -10.20 9.64 -6.11
N VAL A 239 -8.89 9.72 -5.83
CA VAL A 239 -8.27 10.92 -5.27
C VAL A 239 -7.19 11.44 -6.22
N ALA A 240 -7.25 12.71 -6.54
CA ALA A 240 -6.36 13.35 -7.49
C ALA A 240 -5.82 14.67 -6.94
N PRO A 241 -4.49 14.92 -7.02
CA PRO A 241 -3.86 16.17 -6.62
C PRO A 241 -3.85 17.19 -7.78
N GLU A 242 -4.01 18.47 -7.47
CA GLU A 242 -4.01 19.55 -8.46
C GLU A 242 -2.64 19.77 -9.08
N LEU A 243 -1.58 19.71 -8.28
CA LEU A 243 -0.23 20.07 -8.72
C LEU A 243 0.47 18.93 -9.50
N ASP A 244 -0.15 17.76 -9.57
CA ASP A 244 0.32 16.64 -10.38
C ASP A 244 -0.62 16.42 -11.58
N GLN A 245 -0.30 17.04 -12.69
CA GLN A 245 -1.20 17.12 -13.84
C GLN A 245 -1.58 15.75 -14.43
N ARG A 246 -0.65 14.78 -14.49
CA ARG A 246 -0.94 13.48 -15.12
C ARG A 246 -1.92 12.63 -14.29
N PRO A 247 -1.66 12.33 -13.02
CA PRO A 247 -2.61 11.66 -12.16
C PRO A 247 -3.93 12.40 -12.01
N GLY A 248 -3.91 13.73 -11.94
CA GLY A 248 -5.11 14.55 -11.89
C GLY A 248 -6.02 14.34 -13.11
N LEU A 249 -5.47 14.42 -14.31
CA LEU A 249 -6.21 14.21 -15.56
C LEU A 249 -6.68 12.75 -15.71
N THR A 250 -5.88 11.77 -15.31
CA THR A 250 -6.28 10.36 -15.32
C THR A 250 -7.45 10.11 -14.35
N GLY A 251 -7.39 10.66 -13.15
CA GLY A 251 -8.47 10.55 -12.16
C GLY A 251 -9.80 11.14 -12.68
N ILE A 252 -9.75 12.33 -13.30
CA ILE A 252 -10.91 12.97 -13.93
C ILE A 252 -11.46 12.10 -15.06
N SER A 253 -10.60 11.51 -15.89
CA SER A 253 -11.02 10.65 -17.00
C SER A 253 -11.70 9.38 -16.52
N LEU A 254 -11.15 8.71 -15.51
CA LEU A 254 -11.75 7.55 -14.87
C LEU A 254 -13.13 7.88 -14.30
N TYR A 255 -13.23 8.92 -13.47
CA TYR A 255 -14.49 9.35 -12.90
C TYR A 255 -15.54 9.66 -13.98
N THR A 256 -15.16 10.41 -15.03
CA THR A 256 -16.05 10.78 -16.12
C THR A 256 -16.60 9.56 -16.84
N ALA A 257 -15.75 8.57 -17.10
CA ALA A 257 -16.13 7.31 -17.75
C ALA A 257 -17.16 6.53 -16.89
N TRP A 258 -16.94 6.40 -15.57
CA TRP A 258 -17.90 5.77 -14.66
C TRP A 258 -19.25 6.51 -14.61
N GLN A 259 -19.22 7.85 -14.60
CA GLN A 259 -20.45 8.65 -14.66
C GLN A 259 -21.23 8.42 -15.95
N GLN A 260 -20.56 8.34 -17.08
CA GLN A 260 -21.18 8.04 -18.38
C GLN A 260 -21.79 6.62 -18.41
N ALA A 261 -21.12 5.66 -17.78
CA ALA A 261 -21.61 4.30 -17.63
C ALA A 261 -22.70 4.14 -16.55
N LYS A 262 -23.05 5.22 -15.81
CA LYS A 262 -24.00 5.23 -14.69
C LYS A 262 -23.61 4.27 -13.55
N LEU A 263 -22.32 4.09 -13.34
CA LEU A 263 -21.76 3.29 -12.25
C LEU A 263 -21.46 4.19 -11.04
N PRO A 264 -21.54 3.68 -9.81
CA PRO A 264 -21.17 4.44 -8.62
C PRO A 264 -19.72 4.91 -8.70
N ALA A 265 -19.49 6.21 -8.57
CA ALA A 265 -18.16 6.80 -8.54
C ALA A 265 -18.11 8.07 -7.70
N GLU A 266 -16.98 8.29 -7.05
CA GLU A 266 -16.67 9.51 -6.30
C GLU A 266 -15.27 9.99 -6.64
N LEU A 267 -15.08 11.30 -6.85
CA LEU A 267 -13.80 11.95 -7.14
C LEU A 267 -13.55 13.06 -6.13
N HIS A 268 -12.38 13.01 -5.48
CA HIS A 268 -11.86 14.07 -4.64
C HIS A 268 -10.62 14.68 -5.29
N TYR A 269 -10.73 15.97 -5.64
CA TYR A 269 -9.65 16.73 -6.27
C TYR A 269 -9.13 17.77 -5.28
N PHE A 270 -7.92 17.52 -4.75
CA PHE A 270 -7.35 18.38 -3.71
C PHE A 270 -6.53 19.51 -4.33
N ALA A 271 -6.95 20.76 -4.06
CA ALA A 271 -6.23 21.96 -4.47
C ALA A 271 -4.89 22.10 -3.72
N ALA A 272 -3.90 22.68 -4.37
CA ALA A 272 -2.57 22.94 -3.83
C ALA A 272 -1.90 21.67 -3.24
N CYS A 273 -2.24 20.50 -3.74
CA CYS A 273 -1.73 19.21 -3.31
C CYS A 273 -0.76 18.64 -4.35
N GLU A 274 0.36 18.13 -3.89
CA GLU A 274 1.40 17.49 -4.70
C GLU A 274 1.22 15.96 -4.71
N HIS A 275 2.02 15.27 -5.53
CA HIS A 275 2.07 13.81 -5.61
C HIS A 275 2.65 13.19 -4.34
N GLY A 276 2.19 11.95 -3.99
CA GLY A 276 2.86 11.13 -2.98
C GLY A 276 2.54 11.49 -1.52
N PHE A 277 1.37 12.09 -1.24
CA PHE A 277 0.99 12.44 0.13
C PHE A 277 0.71 11.22 1.02
N GLY A 278 0.30 10.07 0.47
CA GLY A 278 -0.01 8.86 1.24
C GLY A 278 -1.08 9.07 2.31
N TYR A 279 -0.87 8.43 3.47
CA TYR A 279 -1.63 8.71 4.69
C TYR A 279 -0.67 8.89 5.88
N LYS A 280 -0.81 10.02 6.56
CA LYS A 280 -0.06 10.40 7.77
C LYS A 280 -1.00 11.02 8.79
N GLU A 281 -0.81 10.71 10.06
CA GLU A 281 -1.59 11.32 11.16
C GLU A 281 -0.97 12.67 11.58
N ASP A 282 -0.83 13.59 10.64
CA ASP A 282 -0.22 14.92 10.86
C ASP A 282 -1.23 16.07 10.84
N GLY A 283 -2.54 15.75 10.66
CA GLY A 283 -3.62 16.74 10.60
C GLY A 283 -3.69 17.53 9.30
N ALA A 284 -2.92 17.17 8.27
CA ALA A 284 -3.03 17.82 6.96
C ALA A 284 -4.40 17.55 6.33
N PRO A 285 -5.09 18.58 5.78
CA PRO A 285 -6.45 18.43 5.24
C PRO A 285 -6.57 17.36 4.14
N VAL A 286 -5.48 17.11 3.40
CA VAL A 286 -5.47 16.06 2.37
C VAL A 286 -5.68 14.67 2.97
N ASN A 287 -5.29 14.42 4.22
CA ASN A 287 -5.47 13.12 4.88
C ASN A 287 -6.94 12.75 5.14
N ASP A 288 -7.88 13.70 5.00
CA ASP A 288 -9.32 13.42 5.09
C ASP A 288 -9.80 12.47 3.99
N TRP A 289 -9.02 12.29 2.91
CA TRP A 289 -9.38 11.37 1.82
C TRP A 289 -9.71 9.96 2.30
N ILE A 290 -9.05 9.47 3.34
CA ILE A 290 -9.27 8.10 3.83
C ILE A 290 -10.61 7.99 4.59
N THR A 291 -11.04 9.05 5.26
CA THR A 291 -12.37 9.14 5.88
C THR A 291 -13.47 9.22 4.81
N LEU A 292 -13.22 9.96 3.73
CA LEU A 292 -14.15 10.03 2.58
C LEU A 292 -14.27 8.66 1.90
N LEU A 293 -13.17 7.91 1.77
CA LEU A 293 -13.20 6.53 1.29
C LEU A 293 -14.09 5.64 2.17
N LEU A 294 -13.98 5.72 3.49
CA LEU A 294 -14.83 4.94 4.40
C LEU A 294 -16.32 5.29 4.22
N HIS A 295 -16.65 6.57 4.11
CA HIS A 295 -18.03 7.00 3.84
C HIS A 295 -18.54 6.47 2.50
N PHE A 296 -17.69 6.45 1.46
CA PHE A 296 -18.04 5.86 0.18
C PHE A 296 -18.29 4.35 0.27
N MET A 297 -17.44 3.63 1.03
CA MET A 297 -17.64 2.19 1.33
C MET A 297 -18.97 1.93 2.02
N GLN A 298 -19.34 2.77 2.99
CA GLN A 298 -20.60 2.68 3.72
C GLN A 298 -21.79 2.94 2.80
N LYS A 299 -21.74 4.02 2.04
CA LYS A 299 -22.79 4.45 1.10
C LYS A 299 -23.06 3.42 -0.01
N THR A 300 -22.01 2.73 -0.47
CA THR A 300 -22.13 1.68 -1.50
C THR A 300 -22.48 0.30 -0.93
N GLY A 301 -22.56 0.16 0.39
CA GLY A 301 -22.80 -1.12 1.08
C GLY A 301 -21.60 -2.06 1.09
N PHE A 302 -20.43 -1.58 0.67
CA PHE A 302 -19.18 -2.36 0.69
C PHE A 302 -18.73 -2.66 2.12
N ALA A 303 -18.72 -1.65 3.00
CA ALA A 303 -18.44 -1.78 4.43
C ALA A 303 -19.57 -1.12 5.24
N PRO A 304 -20.67 -1.83 5.53
CA PRO A 304 -21.81 -1.25 6.22
C PRO A 304 -21.42 -0.80 7.65
N GLU A 305 -22.06 0.26 8.12
CA GLU A 305 -21.99 0.65 9.53
C GLU A 305 -22.52 -0.48 10.42
N LYS A 306 -21.85 -0.68 11.55
CA LYS A 306 -22.27 -1.63 12.58
C LYS A 306 -23.04 -0.94 13.71
#